data_d4d8e3cf2be76c8cbf97698311e5e814
#
_entry.id   d4d8e3cf2be76c8cbf97698311e5e814
#
_cell.length_a   1.000
_cell.length_b   1.000
_cell.length_c   1.000
_cell.angle_alpha   90.00
_cell.angle_beta   90.00
_cell.angle_gamma   90.00
#
_symmetry.space_group_name_H-M   'P 1'
#
loop_
_entity.id
_entity.type
_entity.pdbx_description
1 polymer ?
#
loop_
_entity_poly.entity_id
_entity_poly.type
_entity_poly.pdbx_seq_one_letter_code
_entity_poly.pdbx_strand_id
1 'polypeptide(L)'
;MSQEDPACCGSGCTNCVLDVKPSKHTLPPDVVNVFDRTYKQFLCESVTPAADNVFRFRFRYVPAIGNDRERLIVPPGCHLMLRALRSVLHQHNRKSVRNPEENPLLRWWEANPVQPGGEKHAKQSLQKHDKSEEDRYLSRPYTPIAFDQERGTFDVLIKLEPGGEMTNHLVTLSAGSCTEWKGVYGDFVWTRNRYRHVVAFVQGVAIAPVYSTLRSILDDEGDETRLTLCACFRNLAGVLLRDELRSLAGYWNFAYAIYLSRRTCACAAAGVERCKCLAARLRYNEPIHDRRLAAAEIEKLLQRPLAEGKPSLLVLLCGTETFTSFIKSTVEKLEIENCYTF
;
A
#
# COMPACT_ATOMS: atom_id res chain seq x y z
N MET A 1 1.08 28.10 -17.71
CA MET A 1 0.40 26.94 -18.35
C MET A 1 0.04 26.01 -17.22
N SER A 2 -1.23 25.96 -16.83
CA SER A 2 -1.79 25.09 -15.80
C SER A 2 -1.76 23.65 -16.32
N GLN A 3 -0.98 22.78 -15.69
CA GLN A 3 -1.07 21.34 -15.92
C GLN A 3 -2.41 20.88 -15.35
N GLU A 4 -3.27 20.38 -16.22
CA GLU A 4 -4.55 19.78 -15.85
C GLU A 4 -4.28 18.40 -15.21
N ASP A 5 -4.93 18.13 -14.07
CA ASP A 5 -4.81 16.87 -13.33
C ASP A 5 -5.65 15.78 -13.98
N PRO A 6 -5.21 14.49 -13.95
CA PRO A 6 -5.94 13.41 -14.58
C PRO A 6 -7.33 13.22 -13.96
N ALA A 7 -8.33 12.93 -14.80
CA ALA A 7 -9.72 12.79 -14.39
C ALA A 7 -9.91 11.73 -13.27
N CYS A 8 -10.63 12.11 -12.22
CA CYS A 8 -11.01 11.23 -11.14
C CYS A 8 -11.88 10.06 -11.64
N CYS A 9 -11.69 8.87 -11.08
CA CYS A 9 -12.49 7.68 -11.42
C CYS A 9 -13.89 7.69 -10.80
N GLY A 10 -14.23 8.67 -9.94
CA GLY A 10 -15.51 8.75 -9.23
C GLY A 10 -15.72 7.71 -8.14
N SER A 11 -14.68 6.94 -7.77
CA SER A 11 -14.78 5.82 -6.80
C SER A 11 -14.64 6.24 -5.33
N GLY A 12 -14.59 7.53 -5.01
CA GLY A 12 -14.46 8.03 -3.63
C GLY A 12 -13.17 7.58 -2.92
N CYS A 13 -12.06 7.48 -3.65
CA CYS A 13 -10.79 7.06 -3.09
C CYS A 13 -10.28 8.07 -2.04
N THR A 14 -9.78 7.60 -0.91
CA THR A 14 -9.18 8.44 0.15
C THR A 14 -7.93 9.21 -0.32
N ASN A 15 -7.30 8.78 -1.42
CA ASN A 15 -6.22 9.48 -2.11
C ASN A 15 -6.62 9.65 -3.58
N CYS A 16 -7.56 10.54 -3.84
CA CYS A 16 -8.00 10.84 -5.19
C CYS A 16 -6.88 11.49 -5.99
N VAL A 17 -6.75 11.13 -7.27
CA VAL A 17 -5.76 11.77 -8.18
C VAL A 17 -5.95 13.28 -8.30
N LEU A 18 -7.15 13.81 -8.00
CA LEU A 18 -7.43 15.25 -7.94
C LEU A 18 -6.90 15.91 -6.66
N ASP A 19 -6.70 15.16 -5.57
CA ASP A 19 -6.19 15.66 -4.28
C ASP A 19 -4.68 15.47 -4.12
N VAL A 20 -3.99 15.11 -5.20
CA VAL A 20 -2.56 14.77 -5.18
C VAL A 20 -1.73 16.02 -4.94
N LYS A 21 -1.14 16.13 -3.75
CA LYS A 21 -0.22 17.20 -3.40
C LYS A 21 1.21 16.80 -3.76
N PRO A 22 1.98 17.67 -4.42
CA PRO A 22 3.40 17.41 -4.67
C PRO A 22 4.15 17.27 -3.34
N SER A 23 5.12 16.37 -3.32
CA SER A 23 5.98 16.19 -2.15
C SER A 23 6.75 17.46 -1.82
N LYS A 24 6.82 17.81 -0.53
CA LYS A 24 7.57 18.94 0.00
C LYS A 24 9.04 18.62 0.31
N HIS A 25 9.48 17.40 -0.01
CA HIS A 25 10.85 16.98 0.30
C HIS A 25 11.86 17.64 -0.63
N THR A 26 12.93 18.17 -0.05
CA THR A 26 14.09 18.70 -0.77
C THR A 26 15.14 17.61 -0.95
N LEU A 27 15.72 17.53 -2.13
CA LEU A 27 16.78 16.57 -2.44
C LEU A 27 18.17 17.19 -2.19
N PRO A 28 19.20 16.36 -1.93
CA PRO A 28 20.57 16.82 -1.95
C PRO A 28 20.94 17.46 -3.32
N PRO A 29 21.79 18.50 -3.37
CA PRO A 29 22.03 19.28 -4.59
C PRO A 29 22.64 18.48 -5.75
N ASP A 30 23.32 17.37 -5.46
CA ASP A 30 24.00 16.54 -6.47
C ASP A 30 23.19 15.31 -6.93
N VAL A 31 21.95 15.17 -6.45
CA VAL A 31 21.09 14.01 -6.74
C VAL A 31 19.92 14.43 -7.60
N VAL A 32 19.71 13.71 -8.69
CA VAL A 32 18.55 13.83 -9.56
C VAL A 32 17.59 12.67 -9.26
N ASN A 33 16.36 12.98 -8.87
CA ASN A 33 15.37 11.95 -8.69
C ASN A 33 14.79 11.52 -10.04
N VAL A 34 14.79 10.24 -10.31
CA VAL A 34 14.13 9.65 -11.48
C VAL A 34 12.65 10.00 -11.49
N PHE A 35 12.01 9.97 -10.31
CA PHE A 35 10.61 10.31 -10.16
C PHE A 35 10.42 11.82 -10.13
N ASP A 36 9.89 12.35 -11.22
CA ASP A 36 9.47 13.74 -11.36
C ASP A 36 7.97 13.81 -11.76
N ARG A 37 7.52 14.94 -12.22
CA ARG A 37 6.14 15.15 -12.67
C ARG A 37 5.84 14.56 -14.06
N THR A 38 6.83 13.91 -14.70
CA THR A 38 6.67 13.26 -15.99
C THR A 38 6.61 11.74 -15.82
N TYR A 39 5.88 11.06 -16.71
CA TYR A 39 5.87 9.60 -16.73
C TYR A 39 7.17 9.06 -17.28
N LYS A 40 7.81 8.19 -16.53
CA LYS A 40 9.02 7.45 -16.91
C LYS A 40 8.68 5.98 -17.13
N GLN A 41 9.44 5.34 -18.01
CA GLN A 41 9.25 3.93 -18.31
C GLN A 41 10.00 3.03 -17.32
N PHE A 42 9.30 2.01 -16.86
CA PHE A 42 9.82 0.95 -16.00
C PHE A 42 9.39 -0.40 -16.55
N LEU A 43 10.26 -1.39 -16.47
CA LEU A 43 9.93 -2.77 -16.79
C LEU A 43 9.42 -3.49 -15.55
N CYS A 44 8.32 -4.21 -15.67
CA CYS A 44 7.92 -5.19 -14.68
C CYS A 44 8.98 -6.31 -14.68
N GLU A 45 9.75 -6.45 -13.60
CA GLU A 45 10.81 -7.44 -13.52
C GLU A 45 10.28 -8.77 -12.99
N SER A 46 9.42 -8.71 -11.97
CA SER A 46 8.80 -9.89 -11.39
C SER A 46 7.47 -9.58 -10.72
N VAL A 47 6.64 -10.61 -10.62
CA VAL A 47 5.38 -10.60 -9.87
C VAL A 47 5.31 -11.85 -9.02
N THR A 48 5.15 -11.67 -7.71
CA THR A 48 5.07 -12.79 -6.75
C THR A 48 3.84 -12.65 -5.85
N PRO A 49 3.14 -13.75 -5.52
CA PRO A 49 2.07 -13.72 -4.54
C PRO A 49 2.59 -13.25 -3.18
N ALA A 50 1.89 -12.31 -2.54
CA ALA A 50 2.19 -11.83 -1.20
C ALA A 50 1.13 -12.26 -0.17
N ALA A 51 -0.14 -12.32 -0.58
CA ALA A 51 -1.28 -12.80 0.19
C ALA A 51 -2.42 -13.19 -0.78
N ASP A 52 -3.61 -13.59 -0.27
CA ASP A 52 -4.74 -14.11 -1.05
C ASP A 52 -4.96 -13.41 -2.42
N ASN A 53 -5.12 -12.09 -2.42
CA ASN A 53 -5.34 -11.29 -3.64
C ASN A 53 -4.36 -10.10 -3.72
N VAL A 54 -3.24 -10.19 -3.04
CA VAL A 54 -2.19 -9.17 -3.04
C VAL A 54 -0.93 -9.76 -3.63
N PHE A 55 -0.35 -9.03 -4.56
CA PHE A 55 0.88 -9.41 -5.24
C PHE A 55 1.96 -8.36 -4.99
N ARG A 56 3.21 -8.81 -4.89
CA ARG A 56 4.40 -7.97 -4.88
C ARG A 56 4.91 -7.86 -6.30
N PHE A 57 4.89 -6.65 -6.83
CA PHE A 57 5.43 -6.31 -8.13
C PHE A 57 6.78 -5.63 -7.94
N ARG A 58 7.76 -6.05 -8.71
CA ARG A 58 9.06 -5.38 -8.83
C ARG A 58 9.17 -4.71 -10.17
N PHE A 59 9.50 -3.43 -10.13
CA PHE A 59 9.71 -2.61 -11.32
C PHE A 59 11.15 -2.13 -11.39
N ARG A 60 11.73 -2.18 -12.59
CA ARG A 60 13.08 -1.73 -12.86
C ARG A 60 13.05 -0.53 -13.81
N TYR A 61 13.74 0.53 -13.43
CA TYR A 61 13.92 1.70 -14.27
C TYR A 61 14.69 1.32 -15.56
N VAL A 62 14.23 1.89 -16.67
CA VAL A 62 14.95 1.75 -17.96
C VAL A 62 15.71 3.05 -18.16
N PRO A 63 16.99 3.14 -17.79
CA PRO A 63 17.73 4.37 -17.90
C PRO A 63 17.92 4.75 -19.37
N ALA A 64 17.73 6.02 -19.70
CA ALA A 64 18.44 6.64 -20.80
C ALA A 64 19.92 6.60 -20.40
N ILE A 65 20.74 6.01 -21.24
CA ILE A 65 22.16 5.70 -21.02
C ILE A 65 22.89 6.88 -20.34
N GLY A 66 23.48 6.67 -19.17
CA GLY A 66 24.66 7.39 -18.70
C GLY A 66 24.48 8.49 -17.65
N ASN A 67 23.49 8.45 -16.76
CA ASN A 67 23.42 9.44 -15.68
C ASN A 67 23.67 8.81 -14.29
N ASP A 68 24.92 8.80 -13.85
CA ASP A 68 25.34 8.30 -12.53
C ASP A 68 24.73 9.06 -11.33
N ARG A 69 24.04 10.17 -11.59
CA ARG A 69 23.41 11.00 -10.56
C ARG A 69 21.94 10.65 -10.30
N GLU A 70 21.32 9.85 -11.15
CA GLU A 70 19.93 9.48 -11.00
C GLU A 70 19.74 8.46 -9.87
N ARG A 71 18.74 8.73 -9.02
CA ARG A 71 18.35 7.85 -7.92
C ARG A 71 16.84 7.69 -7.89
N LEU A 72 16.38 6.54 -7.42
CA LEU A 72 14.97 6.27 -7.11
C LEU A 72 14.69 6.75 -5.68
N ILE A 73 14.16 7.94 -5.52
CA ILE A 73 13.90 8.51 -4.19
C ILE A 73 12.40 8.74 -4.02
N VAL A 74 11.82 8.01 -3.08
CA VAL A 74 10.45 8.24 -2.61
C VAL A 74 10.51 8.38 -1.10
N PRO A 75 10.25 9.60 -0.58
CA PRO A 75 10.26 9.84 0.86
C PRO A 75 9.23 8.96 1.59
N PRO A 76 9.46 8.70 2.90
CA PRO A 76 8.56 7.90 3.70
C PRO A 76 7.10 8.36 3.61
N GLY A 77 6.16 7.42 3.44
CA GLY A 77 4.74 7.72 3.34
C GLY A 77 4.28 8.34 2.02
N CYS A 78 5.20 8.68 1.11
CA CYS A 78 4.86 9.16 -0.22
C CYS A 78 4.56 8.02 -1.20
N HIS A 79 3.89 8.35 -2.30
CA HIS A 79 3.49 7.39 -3.32
C HIS A 79 3.85 7.85 -4.73
N LEU A 80 3.79 6.89 -5.64
CA LEU A 80 3.96 7.06 -7.07
C LEU A 80 2.64 6.80 -7.79
N MET A 81 2.48 7.36 -8.98
CA MET A 81 1.33 7.15 -9.85
C MET A 81 1.72 6.19 -10.98
N LEU A 82 1.06 5.04 -11.04
CA LEU A 82 1.06 4.14 -12.21
C LEU A 82 -0.07 4.55 -13.13
N ARG A 83 0.19 4.69 -14.44
CA ARG A 83 -0.86 4.85 -15.43
C ARG A 83 -0.95 3.66 -16.37
N ALA A 84 -2.17 3.42 -16.86
CA ALA A 84 -2.51 2.42 -17.85
C ALA A 84 -3.42 3.01 -18.93
N LEU A 85 -3.22 2.61 -20.18
CA LEU A 85 -4.05 3.08 -21.30
C LEU A 85 -5.43 2.39 -21.28
N ARG A 86 -6.52 3.15 -21.24
CA ARG A 86 -7.91 2.62 -21.21
C ARG A 86 -8.26 1.75 -22.42
N SER A 87 -7.74 2.05 -23.60
CA SER A 87 -8.00 1.26 -24.81
C SER A 87 -7.52 -0.19 -24.71
N VAL A 88 -6.42 -0.42 -23.98
CA VAL A 88 -5.90 -1.77 -23.72
C VAL A 88 -6.83 -2.55 -22.79
N LEU A 89 -7.53 -1.85 -21.89
CA LEU A 89 -8.45 -2.45 -20.91
C LEU A 89 -9.68 -3.10 -21.57
N HIS A 90 -10.09 -2.61 -22.74
CA HIS A 90 -11.27 -3.11 -23.49
C HIS A 90 -10.93 -4.17 -24.55
N GLN A 91 -9.67 -4.28 -24.96
CA GLN A 91 -9.24 -5.15 -26.06
C GLN A 91 -8.71 -6.52 -25.64
N HIS A 92 -8.89 -6.92 -24.39
CA HIS A 92 -8.34 -8.21 -23.92
C HIS A 92 -8.98 -9.39 -24.62
N ASN A 93 -8.53 -9.57 -25.85
CA ASN A 93 -8.68 -10.80 -26.60
C ASN A 93 -7.72 -11.84 -26.00
N ARG A 94 -8.26 -12.88 -25.38
CA ARG A 94 -7.64 -13.98 -24.60
C ARG A 94 -6.49 -14.73 -25.28
N LYS A 95 -5.94 -14.24 -26.41
CA LYS A 95 -5.03 -15.01 -27.27
C LYS A 95 -3.54 -14.73 -27.11
N SER A 96 -3.10 -13.74 -26.33
CA SER A 96 -1.68 -13.35 -26.31
C SER A 96 -0.88 -13.74 -25.05
N VAL A 97 -1.52 -14.26 -24.00
CA VAL A 97 -0.79 -14.64 -22.79
C VAL A 97 -0.53 -16.14 -22.81
N ARG A 98 0.73 -16.47 -23.08
CA ARG A 98 1.23 -17.84 -23.13
C ARG A 98 1.47 -18.36 -21.71
N ASN A 99 0.88 -19.51 -21.41
CA ASN A 99 1.09 -20.37 -20.26
C ASN A 99 0.62 -19.83 -18.88
N PRO A 100 -0.65 -20.16 -18.45
CA PRO A 100 -1.15 -19.82 -17.11
C PRO A 100 -0.36 -20.47 -15.97
N GLU A 101 0.36 -21.55 -16.22
CA GLU A 101 1.14 -22.25 -15.19
C GLU A 101 2.31 -21.41 -14.67
N GLU A 102 2.83 -20.48 -15.47
CA GLU A 102 3.98 -19.64 -15.14
C GLU A 102 3.60 -18.25 -14.61
N ASN A 103 2.36 -17.78 -14.84
CA ASN A 103 1.93 -16.46 -14.43
C ASN A 103 0.92 -16.49 -13.26
N PRO A 104 1.33 -16.09 -12.03
CA PRO A 104 0.45 -16.12 -10.86
C PRO A 104 -0.75 -15.18 -10.97
N LEU A 105 -0.67 -14.12 -11.77
CA LEU A 105 -1.77 -13.18 -12.00
C LEU A 105 -2.88 -13.81 -12.83
N LEU A 106 -2.54 -14.62 -13.81
CA LEU A 106 -3.52 -15.34 -14.64
C LEU A 106 -4.24 -16.40 -13.84
N ARG A 107 -3.52 -17.17 -13.02
CA ARG A 107 -4.13 -18.13 -12.10
C ARG A 107 -5.14 -17.46 -11.17
N TRP A 108 -4.76 -16.32 -10.63
CA TRP A 108 -5.65 -15.54 -9.77
C TRP A 108 -6.88 -15.06 -10.55
N TRP A 109 -6.69 -14.55 -11.78
CA TRP A 109 -7.76 -14.06 -12.64
C TRP A 109 -8.76 -15.16 -13.00
N GLU A 110 -8.29 -16.33 -13.38
CA GLU A 110 -9.13 -17.50 -13.71
C GLU A 110 -9.92 -18.01 -12.49
N ALA A 111 -9.32 -17.95 -11.30
CA ALA A 111 -9.96 -18.33 -10.04
C ALA A 111 -10.97 -17.28 -9.53
N ASN A 112 -10.95 -16.06 -10.05
CA ASN A 112 -11.80 -14.95 -9.61
C ASN A 112 -12.54 -14.30 -10.80
N PRO A 113 -13.39 -15.06 -11.53
CA PRO A 113 -14.10 -14.52 -12.70
C PRO A 113 -15.05 -13.40 -12.27
N VAL A 114 -15.14 -12.35 -13.11
CA VAL A 114 -16.09 -11.27 -12.90
C VAL A 114 -17.50 -11.83 -13.05
N GLN A 115 -18.31 -11.72 -12.00
CA GLN A 115 -19.72 -12.15 -12.04
C GLN A 115 -20.48 -11.27 -13.04
N PRO A 116 -21.25 -11.87 -13.97
CA PRO A 116 -22.10 -11.10 -14.88
C PRO A 116 -23.20 -10.42 -14.05
N GLY A 117 -23.06 -9.15 -13.77
CA GLY A 117 -23.98 -8.35 -12.93
C GLY A 117 -23.32 -7.18 -12.22
N GLY A 118 -21.97 -7.14 -12.17
CA GLY A 118 -21.19 -6.03 -11.57
C GLY A 118 -21.08 -4.78 -12.45
N GLU A 119 -21.68 -4.76 -13.62
CA GLU A 119 -21.62 -3.63 -14.60
C GLU A 119 -22.46 -2.39 -14.21
N LYS A 120 -22.85 -2.22 -12.95
CA LYS A 120 -23.73 -1.10 -12.56
C LYS A 120 -23.09 0.29 -12.69
N HIS A 121 -21.79 0.40 -12.97
CA HIS A 121 -21.13 1.71 -13.16
C HIS A 121 -20.60 1.99 -14.57
N ALA A 122 -20.82 1.11 -15.56
CA ALA A 122 -20.29 1.28 -16.92
C ALA A 122 -21.29 1.90 -17.92
N LYS A 123 -22.51 2.27 -17.50
CA LYS A 123 -23.57 2.75 -18.44
C LYS A 123 -23.88 4.23 -18.32
N GLN A 124 -22.91 5.10 -18.08
CA GLN A 124 -23.12 6.54 -18.30
C GLN A 124 -21.99 7.10 -19.16
N SER A 125 -22.43 7.66 -20.30
CA SER A 125 -21.67 8.46 -21.28
C SER A 125 -21.04 7.72 -22.47
N LEU A 126 -21.87 7.17 -23.36
CA LEU A 126 -21.58 7.10 -24.80
C LEU A 126 -22.07 8.41 -25.49
N GLN A 127 -21.55 9.55 -25.07
CA GLN A 127 -21.55 10.74 -25.90
C GLN A 127 -20.15 10.88 -26.49
N LYS A 128 -20.09 10.90 -27.84
CA LYS A 128 -18.88 11.19 -28.63
C LYS A 128 -18.50 12.67 -28.41
N HIS A 129 -17.88 12.98 -27.29
CA HIS A 129 -17.00 14.13 -27.16
C HIS A 129 -15.57 13.67 -27.47
N ASP A 130 -14.86 14.46 -28.22
CA ASP A 130 -13.41 14.30 -28.44
C ASP A 130 -12.73 14.17 -27.06
N LYS A 131 -12.37 12.92 -26.70
CA LYS A 131 -11.79 12.64 -25.39
C LYS A 131 -10.43 13.31 -25.34
N SER A 132 -10.22 14.14 -24.34
CA SER A 132 -8.90 14.70 -24.05
C SER A 132 -7.85 13.56 -23.91
N GLU A 133 -6.58 13.84 -24.15
CA GLU A 133 -5.52 12.80 -23.98
C GLU A 133 -5.57 12.17 -22.59
N GLU A 134 -6.01 12.92 -21.60
CA GLU A 134 -6.13 12.49 -20.20
C GLU A 134 -7.23 11.45 -19.97
N ASP A 135 -8.35 11.54 -20.67
CA ASP A 135 -9.42 10.53 -20.64
C ASP A 135 -8.99 9.16 -21.18
N ARG A 136 -7.85 9.11 -21.87
CA ARG A 136 -7.28 7.87 -22.41
C ARG A 136 -6.59 7.03 -21.36
N TYR A 137 -6.15 7.62 -20.26
CA TYR A 137 -5.38 6.95 -19.22
C TYR A 137 -6.18 6.77 -17.94
N LEU A 138 -5.87 5.68 -17.22
CA LEU A 138 -6.27 5.40 -15.87
C LEU A 138 -5.02 5.47 -14.99
N SER A 139 -5.04 6.29 -13.95
CA SER A 139 -3.91 6.39 -13.00
C SER A 139 -4.33 5.93 -11.60
N ARG A 140 -3.42 5.27 -10.88
CA ARG A 140 -3.61 4.86 -9.48
C ARG A 140 -2.35 5.07 -8.65
N PRO A 141 -2.50 5.48 -7.37
CA PRO A 141 -1.40 5.64 -6.45
C PRO A 141 -0.93 4.30 -5.88
N TYR A 142 0.38 4.12 -5.78
CA TYR A 142 1.00 2.99 -5.11
C TYR A 142 2.22 3.45 -4.33
N THR A 143 2.36 2.96 -3.09
CA THR A 143 3.50 3.29 -2.25
C THR A 143 4.55 2.18 -2.36
N PRO A 144 5.78 2.51 -2.75
CA PRO A 144 6.89 1.58 -2.71
C PRO A 144 7.19 1.12 -1.27
N ILE A 145 7.52 -0.17 -1.13
CA ILE A 145 7.89 -0.78 0.15
C ILE A 145 9.37 -1.12 0.25
N ALA A 146 10.07 -1.15 -0.86
CA ALA A 146 11.51 -1.41 -0.93
C ALA A 146 12.11 -0.78 -2.18
N PHE A 147 13.40 -0.43 -2.09
CA PHE A 147 14.23 0.07 -3.19
C PHE A 147 15.55 -0.67 -3.23
N ASP A 148 16.04 -0.94 -4.43
CA ASP A 148 17.40 -1.35 -4.70
C ASP A 148 18.01 -0.33 -5.67
N GLN A 149 18.86 0.55 -5.14
CA GLN A 149 19.46 1.64 -5.90
C GLN A 149 20.49 1.15 -6.94
N GLU A 150 21.19 0.04 -6.64
CA GLU A 150 22.19 -0.52 -7.55
C GLU A 150 21.53 -1.11 -8.79
N ARG A 151 20.40 -1.79 -8.59
CA ARG A 151 19.62 -2.37 -9.70
C ARG A 151 18.63 -1.40 -10.31
N GLY A 152 18.42 -0.23 -9.71
CA GLY A 152 17.38 0.71 -10.11
C GLY A 152 15.97 0.12 -10.01
N THR A 153 15.67 -0.66 -8.95
CA THR A 153 14.36 -1.31 -8.78
C THR A 153 13.63 -0.83 -7.57
N PHE A 154 12.30 -0.95 -7.62
CA PHE A 154 11.44 -0.78 -6.46
C PHE A 154 10.31 -1.82 -6.44
N ASP A 155 9.83 -2.13 -5.23
CA ASP A 155 8.75 -3.07 -5.00
C ASP A 155 7.50 -2.36 -4.50
N VAL A 156 6.33 -2.78 -4.98
CA VAL A 156 5.01 -2.35 -4.49
C VAL A 156 4.13 -3.55 -4.19
N LEU A 157 3.26 -3.40 -3.19
CA LEU A 157 2.18 -4.35 -2.93
C LEU A 157 0.90 -3.87 -3.60
N ILE A 158 0.33 -4.68 -4.47
CA ILE A 158 -0.89 -4.35 -5.18
C ILE A 158 -1.96 -5.39 -4.89
N LYS A 159 -3.09 -4.91 -4.36
CA LYS A 159 -4.28 -5.73 -4.18
C LYS A 159 -5.07 -5.74 -5.49
N LEU A 160 -5.36 -6.92 -6.00
CA LEU A 160 -6.22 -7.09 -7.16
C LEU A 160 -7.69 -7.16 -6.72
N GLU A 161 -8.53 -6.38 -7.39
CA GLU A 161 -9.97 -6.35 -7.15
C GLU A 161 -10.69 -6.90 -8.40
N PRO A 162 -11.49 -7.98 -8.28
CA PRO A 162 -12.25 -8.51 -9.42
C PRO A 162 -13.12 -7.43 -10.07
N GLY A 163 -13.01 -7.26 -11.38
CA GLY A 163 -13.72 -6.23 -12.13
C GLY A 163 -13.13 -4.82 -12.06
N GLY A 164 -12.06 -4.60 -11.30
CA GLY A 164 -11.37 -3.31 -11.23
C GLY A 164 -10.66 -2.97 -12.54
N GLU A 165 -10.83 -1.75 -13.08
CA GLU A 165 -10.19 -1.34 -14.33
C GLU A 165 -8.66 -1.50 -14.28
N MET A 166 -8.00 -1.02 -13.22
CA MET A 166 -6.54 -1.17 -13.07
C MET A 166 -6.16 -2.65 -12.92
N THR A 167 -6.97 -3.47 -12.25
CA THR A 167 -6.73 -4.92 -12.15
C THR A 167 -6.71 -5.57 -13.53
N ASN A 168 -7.61 -5.17 -14.44
CA ASN A 168 -7.63 -5.67 -15.81
C ASN A 168 -6.31 -5.39 -16.56
N HIS A 169 -5.65 -4.25 -16.29
CA HIS A 169 -4.33 -3.95 -16.82
C HIS A 169 -3.24 -4.79 -16.13
N LEU A 170 -3.25 -4.82 -14.79
CA LEU A 170 -2.20 -5.47 -14.00
C LEU A 170 -2.09 -6.97 -14.30
N VAL A 171 -3.22 -7.66 -14.52
CA VAL A 171 -3.21 -9.11 -14.82
C VAL A 171 -2.57 -9.44 -16.18
N THR A 172 -2.36 -8.43 -17.04
CA THR A 172 -1.66 -8.61 -18.31
C THR A 172 -0.15 -8.46 -18.21
N LEU A 173 0.34 -7.95 -17.06
CA LEU A 173 1.76 -7.74 -16.87
C LEU A 173 2.49 -9.07 -16.66
N SER A 174 3.64 -9.17 -17.29
CA SER A 174 4.61 -10.24 -17.13
C SER A 174 6.01 -9.64 -17.03
N ALA A 175 7.00 -10.46 -16.75
CA ALA A 175 8.39 -10.02 -16.80
C ALA A 175 8.71 -9.43 -18.18
N GLY A 176 9.30 -8.23 -18.20
CA GLY A 176 9.60 -7.46 -19.41
C GLY A 176 8.48 -6.52 -19.88
N SER A 177 7.28 -6.58 -19.30
CA SER A 177 6.19 -5.62 -19.63
C SER A 177 6.59 -4.20 -19.26
N CYS A 178 6.38 -3.24 -20.19
CA CYS A 178 6.64 -1.84 -19.95
C CYS A 178 5.47 -1.20 -19.19
N THR A 179 5.79 -0.38 -18.19
CA THR A 179 4.84 0.37 -17.37
C THR A 179 5.30 1.82 -17.24
N GLU A 180 4.39 2.72 -16.91
CA GLU A 180 4.70 4.14 -16.80
C GLU A 180 4.37 4.67 -15.41
N TRP A 181 5.39 5.26 -14.78
CA TRP A 181 5.33 5.76 -13.41
C TRP A 181 5.73 7.23 -13.33
N LYS A 182 5.08 8.00 -12.48
CA LYS A 182 5.47 9.37 -12.14
C LYS A 182 5.29 9.65 -10.66
N GLY A 183 5.80 10.71 -10.19
CA GLY A 183 5.65 11.20 -8.81
C GLY A 183 6.96 11.80 -8.38
N VAL A 184 7.07 12.33 -7.18
CA VAL A 184 6.57 11.81 -5.90
C VAL A 184 5.37 12.63 -5.42
N TYR A 185 4.42 12.00 -4.77
CA TYR A 185 3.22 12.63 -4.22
C TYR A 185 3.03 12.25 -2.75
N GLY A 186 2.40 13.15 -2.00
CA GLY A 186 2.15 13.02 -0.57
C GLY A 186 2.76 14.19 0.21
N ASP A 187 2.13 14.55 1.32
CA ASP A 187 2.51 15.69 2.15
C ASP A 187 3.03 15.28 3.53
N PHE A 188 3.11 13.99 3.82
CA PHE A 188 3.71 13.50 5.05
C PHE A 188 5.21 13.82 5.08
N VAL A 189 5.65 14.46 6.14
CA VAL A 189 7.06 14.79 6.36
C VAL A 189 7.49 14.27 7.72
N TRP A 190 8.45 13.35 7.72
CA TRP A 190 9.08 12.86 8.94
C TRP A 190 10.24 13.78 9.35
N THR A 191 10.31 14.06 10.64
CA THR A 191 11.46 14.76 11.24
C THR A 191 12.00 13.89 12.37
N ARG A 192 13.28 13.55 12.31
CA ARG A 192 13.99 12.73 13.31
C ARG A 192 13.73 13.21 14.72
N ASN A 193 13.39 12.28 15.62
CA ASN A 193 13.19 12.54 17.05
C ASN A 193 12.12 13.59 17.41
N ARG A 194 11.27 14.00 16.43
CA ARG A 194 10.17 14.93 16.71
C ARG A 194 9.17 14.36 17.71
N TYR A 195 8.94 13.05 17.65
CA TYR A 195 8.03 12.33 18.54
C TYR A 195 8.79 11.26 19.29
N ARG A 196 8.43 11.03 20.54
CA ARG A 196 8.96 9.90 21.32
C ARG A 196 8.30 8.59 20.94
N HIS A 197 7.02 8.66 20.57
CA HIS A 197 6.22 7.51 20.19
C HIS A 197 5.48 7.75 18.88
N VAL A 198 5.49 6.75 18.02
CA VAL A 198 4.59 6.61 16.90
C VAL A 198 3.77 5.35 17.10
N VAL A 199 2.45 5.49 17.11
CA VAL A 199 1.53 4.34 17.13
C VAL A 199 0.76 4.32 15.82
N ALA A 200 0.95 3.29 15.03
CA ALA A 200 0.38 3.16 13.70
C ALA A 200 -0.72 2.09 13.67
N PHE A 201 -1.86 2.42 13.09
CA PHE A 201 -2.97 1.50 12.84
C PHE A 201 -3.21 1.37 11.35
N VAL A 202 -3.13 0.13 10.83
CA VAL A 202 -3.23 -0.13 9.40
C VAL A 202 -4.18 -1.28 9.09
N GLN A 203 -4.78 -1.25 7.89
CA GLN A 203 -5.69 -2.31 7.44
C GLN A 203 -5.30 -2.82 6.04
N GLY A 204 -4.98 -4.11 5.95
CA GLY A 204 -4.70 -4.77 4.67
C GLY A 204 -3.51 -4.17 3.92
N VAL A 205 -3.67 -3.94 2.62
CA VAL A 205 -2.59 -3.39 1.75
C VAL A 205 -2.22 -1.95 2.09
N ALA A 206 -3.05 -1.24 2.84
CA ALA A 206 -2.74 0.10 3.37
C ALA A 206 -1.60 0.11 4.39
N ILE A 207 -1.01 -1.05 4.69
CA ILE A 207 0.25 -1.14 5.45
C ILE A 207 1.43 -0.48 4.70
N ALA A 208 1.41 -0.39 3.37
CA ALA A 208 2.55 0.03 2.56
C ALA A 208 3.12 1.41 2.95
N PRO A 209 2.36 2.53 3.02
CA PRO A 209 2.90 3.84 3.38
C PRO A 209 3.41 3.89 4.83
N VAL A 210 2.73 3.20 5.74
CA VAL A 210 3.18 3.12 7.13
C VAL A 210 4.46 2.27 7.24
N TYR A 211 4.52 1.12 6.57
CA TYR A 211 5.72 0.28 6.56
C TYR A 211 6.95 1.03 6.02
N SER A 212 6.82 1.76 4.90
CA SER A 212 7.92 2.55 4.36
C SER A 212 8.40 3.63 5.34
N THR A 213 7.45 4.24 6.07
CA THR A 213 7.76 5.24 7.11
C THR A 213 8.48 4.61 8.30
N LEU A 214 7.94 3.51 8.86
CA LEU A 214 8.56 2.83 10.00
C LEU A 214 9.95 2.31 9.65
N ARG A 215 10.11 1.75 8.44
CA ARG A 215 11.39 1.26 7.95
C ARG A 215 12.43 2.38 7.88
N SER A 216 12.06 3.53 7.33
CA SER A 216 12.96 4.69 7.25
C SER A 216 13.40 5.22 8.61
N ILE A 217 12.50 5.18 9.63
CA ILE A 217 12.83 5.56 11.00
C ILE A 217 13.78 4.55 11.63
N LEU A 218 13.53 3.25 11.45
CA LEU A 218 14.36 2.18 12.04
C LEU A 218 15.73 2.06 11.38
N ASP A 219 15.85 2.40 10.10
CA ASP A 219 17.13 2.39 9.37
C ASP A 219 18.00 3.63 9.69
N ASP A 220 17.45 4.64 10.39
CA ASP A 220 18.17 5.80 10.88
C ASP A 220 18.66 5.58 12.33
N GLU A 221 19.93 5.22 12.50
CA GLU A 221 20.54 4.94 13.81
C GLU A 221 20.43 6.12 14.81
N GLY A 222 20.25 7.33 14.32
CA GLY A 222 20.08 8.52 15.17
C GLY A 222 18.63 8.80 15.56
N ASP A 223 17.66 8.00 15.10
CA ASP A 223 16.25 8.16 15.45
C ASP A 223 15.84 7.19 16.57
N GLU A 224 15.62 7.73 17.75
CA GLU A 224 15.24 6.97 18.95
C GLU A 224 13.73 6.82 19.15
N THR A 225 12.94 7.23 18.16
CA THR A 225 11.48 7.14 18.23
C THR A 225 11.02 5.70 18.42
N ARG A 226 10.18 5.48 19.43
CA ARG A 226 9.56 4.16 19.68
C ARG A 226 8.35 3.96 18.79
N LEU A 227 8.32 2.85 18.09
CA LEU A 227 7.34 2.53 17.08
C LEU A 227 6.47 1.36 17.52
N THR A 228 5.16 1.53 17.43
CA THR A 228 4.20 0.45 17.65
C THR A 228 3.28 0.34 16.45
N LEU A 229 3.26 -0.83 15.81
CA LEU A 229 2.39 -1.12 14.67
C LEU A 229 1.25 -2.05 15.09
N CYS A 230 0.02 -1.62 14.86
CA CYS A 230 -1.18 -2.43 14.97
C CYS A 230 -1.73 -2.69 13.57
N ALA A 231 -1.55 -3.91 13.04
CA ALA A 231 -1.94 -4.27 11.69
C ALA A 231 -3.17 -5.19 11.69
N CYS A 232 -4.19 -4.81 10.93
CA CYS A 232 -5.47 -5.52 10.87
C CYS A 232 -5.62 -6.21 9.51
N PHE A 233 -5.83 -7.53 9.52
CA PHE A 233 -6.04 -8.32 8.31
C PHE A 233 -7.31 -9.17 8.44
N ARG A 234 -7.77 -9.71 7.33
CA ARG A 234 -8.97 -10.55 7.31
C ARG A 234 -8.72 -11.89 8.00
N ASN A 235 -7.63 -12.54 7.65
CA ASN A 235 -7.21 -13.86 8.14
C ASN A 235 -5.70 -14.02 8.05
N LEU A 236 -5.15 -15.15 8.50
CA LEU A 236 -3.71 -15.39 8.50
C LEU A 236 -3.08 -15.43 7.10
N ALA A 237 -3.80 -15.96 6.10
CA ALA A 237 -3.32 -16.00 4.72
C ALA A 237 -3.26 -14.61 4.07
N GLY A 238 -4.03 -13.65 4.59
CA GLY A 238 -4.03 -12.26 4.17
C GLY A 238 -2.99 -11.38 4.87
N VAL A 239 -2.17 -11.91 5.79
CA VAL A 239 -1.16 -11.12 6.49
C VAL A 239 0.00 -10.78 5.55
N LEU A 240 0.19 -9.48 5.33
CA LEU A 240 1.26 -8.94 4.50
C LEU A 240 2.52 -8.65 5.32
N LEU A 241 3.67 -8.73 4.68
CA LEU A 241 4.98 -8.38 5.25
C LEU A 241 5.29 -9.12 6.56
N ARG A 242 4.80 -10.37 6.68
CA ARG A 242 4.90 -11.16 7.93
C ARG A 242 6.36 -11.44 8.33
N ASP A 243 7.21 -11.71 7.35
CA ASP A 243 8.64 -11.97 7.58
C ASP A 243 9.40 -10.68 7.86
N GLU A 244 9.07 -9.64 7.13
CA GLU A 244 9.64 -8.31 7.29
C GLU A 244 9.31 -7.74 8.69
N LEU A 245 8.04 -7.81 9.13
CA LEU A 245 7.63 -7.35 10.45
C LEU A 245 8.33 -8.12 11.58
N ARG A 246 8.52 -9.43 11.40
CA ARG A 246 9.26 -10.25 12.34
C ARG A 246 10.73 -9.85 12.41
N SER A 247 11.35 -9.55 11.27
CA SER A 247 12.72 -9.04 11.20
C SER A 247 12.84 -7.69 11.92
N LEU A 248 11.89 -6.77 11.67
CA LEU A 248 11.87 -5.46 12.34
C LEU A 248 11.68 -5.56 13.85
N ALA A 249 11.02 -6.61 14.34
CA ALA A 249 10.88 -6.83 15.80
C ALA A 249 12.22 -7.10 16.52
N GLY A 250 13.32 -7.25 15.79
CA GLY A 250 14.68 -7.26 16.34
C GLY A 250 15.18 -5.88 16.77
N TYR A 251 14.57 -4.80 16.29
CA TYR A 251 14.92 -3.44 16.73
C TYR A 251 14.34 -3.17 18.12
N TRP A 252 15.16 -2.59 19.01
CA TRP A 252 14.80 -2.32 20.40
C TRP A 252 13.62 -1.34 20.56
N ASN A 253 13.41 -0.49 19.56
CA ASN A 253 12.39 0.54 19.52
C ASN A 253 11.17 0.20 18.67
N PHE A 254 11.03 -1.07 18.21
CA PHE A 254 9.88 -1.51 17.41
C PHE A 254 9.10 -2.64 18.07
N ALA A 255 7.79 -2.50 18.09
CA ALA A 255 6.85 -3.56 18.45
C ALA A 255 5.68 -3.58 17.47
N TYR A 256 5.08 -4.76 17.27
CA TYR A 256 3.89 -4.88 16.45
C TYR A 256 2.88 -5.85 17.04
N ALA A 257 1.62 -5.72 16.61
CA ALA A 257 0.55 -6.67 16.88
C ALA A 257 -0.33 -6.82 15.62
N ILE A 258 -0.77 -8.05 15.33
CA ILE A 258 -1.62 -8.37 14.21
C ILE A 258 -2.99 -8.81 14.71
N TYR A 259 -4.06 -8.25 14.17
CA TYR A 259 -5.45 -8.59 14.49
C TYR A 259 -6.14 -9.21 13.27
N LEU A 260 -6.77 -10.36 13.46
CA LEU A 260 -7.47 -11.09 12.40
C LEU A 260 -8.98 -10.97 12.58
N SER A 261 -9.67 -10.41 11.57
CA SER A 261 -11.11 -10.16 11.68
C SER A 261 -12.00 -11.38 11.40
N ARG A 262 -11.45 -12.46 10.84
CA ARG A 262 -12.18 -13.69 10.49
C ARG A 262 -11.36 -14.93 10.78
N ARG A 263 -11.97 -15.88 11.45
CA ARG A 263 -11.46 -17.25 11.55
C ARG A 263 -11.70 -17.98 10.22
N THR A 264 -10.71 -18.74 9.77
CA THR A 264 -10.74 -19.47 8.50
C THR A 264 -10.56 -20.98 8.69
N CYS A 265 -10.90 -21.51 9.87
CA CYS A 265 -10.83 -22.94 10.15
C CYS A 265 -12.23 -23.58 10.20
N ALA A 266 -12.33 -24.88 9.93
CA ALA A 266 -13.58 -25.64 10.05
C ALA A 266 -14.18 -25.57 11.46
N CYS A 267 -13.36 -25.41 12.51
CA CYS A 267 -13.80 -25.22 13.88
C CYS A 267 -14.67 -23.97 14.07
N ALA A 268 -14.46 -22.92 13.28
CA ALA A 268 -15.28 -21.70 13.34
C ALA A 268 -16.72 -22.00 12.87
N ALA A 269 -16.87 -22.79 11.82
CA ALA A 269 -18.18 -23.24 11.33
C ALA A 269 -18.89 -24.20 12.29
N ALA A 270 -18.10 -24.97 13.08
CA ALA A 270 -18.62 -25.92 14.08
C ALA A 270 -18.89 -25.28 15.47
N GLY A 271 -18.77 -23.95 15.60
CA GLY A 271 -19.04 -23.24 16.87
C GLY A 271 -17.99 -23.48 17.98
N VAL A 272 -16.83 -24.02 17.65
CA VAL A 272 -15.75 -24.27 18.62
C VAL A 272 -15.11 -22.95 19.05
N GLU A 273 -15.35 -22.53 20.28
CA GLU A 273 -14.84 -21.22 20.79
C GLU A 273 -13.32 -21.16 20.89
N ARG A 274 -12.66 -22.27 21.23
CA ARG A 274 -11.20 -22.34 21.42
C ARG A 274 -10.57 -23.42 20.52
N CYS A 275 -10.42 -23.14 19.25
CA CYS A 275 -9.68 -24.06 18.38
C CYS A 275 -8.17 -23.75 18.41
N LYS A 276 -7.35 -24.80 18.29
CA LYS A 276 -5.88 -24.68 18.21
C LYS A 276 -5.37 -24.51 16.78
N CYS A 277 -6.26 -24.41 15.78
CA CYS A 277 -5.87 -24.37 14.36
C CYS A 277 -5.01 -23.15 14.01
N LEU A 278 -5.27 -21.98 14.61
CA LEU A 278 -4.44 -20.80 14.41
C LEU A 278 -3.08 -21.01 15.10
N ALA A 279 -3.09 -21.42 16.37
CA ALA A 279 -1.87 -21.60 17.16
C ALA A 279 -0.85 -22.56 16.48
N ALA A 280 -1.32 -23.62 15.82
CA ALA A 280 -0.47 -24.56 15.06
C ALA A 280 0.19 -23.93 13.83
N ARG A 281 -0.28 -22.76 13.35
CA ARG A 281 0.21 -22.03 12.17
C ARG A 281 1.02 -20.78 12.53
N LEU A 282 1.04 -20.41 13.81
CA LEU A 282 1.82 -19.27 14.31
C LEU A 282 3.28 -19.69 14.51
N ARG A 283 4.16 -18.73 14.34
CA ARG A 283 5.57 -18.85 14.71
C ARG A 283 5.72 -18.56 16.19
N TYR A 284 6.85 -18.98 16.75
CA TYR A 284 7.14 -18.71 18.17
C TYR A 284 7.09 -17.21 18.48
N ASN A 285 6.38 -16.84 19.55
CA ASN A 285 6.16 -15.46 20.00
C ASN A 285 5.60 -14.48 18.96
N GLU A 286 4.88 -14.98 17.95
CA GLU A 286 4.26 -14.13 16.96
C GLU A 286 3.02 -13.43 17.56
N PRO A 287 2.96 -12.09 17.57
CA PRO A 287 1.91 -11.34 18.26
C PRO A 287 0.64 -11.24 17.38
N ILE A 288 -0.01 -12.38 17.14
CA ILE A 288 -1.24 -12.45 16.33
C ILE A 288 -2.45 -12.75 17.21
N HIS A 289 -3.47 -11.91 17.13
CA HIS A 289 -4.72 -12.00 17.84
C HIS A 289 -5.86 -12.46 16.90
N ASP A 290 -6.53 -13.56 17.26
CA ASP A 290 -7.67 -14.10 16.49
C ASP A 290 -8.99 -13.39 16.86
N ARG A 291 -8.97 -12.06 16.72
CA ARG A 291 -10.13 -11.19 16.96
C ARG A 291 -9.95 -9.86 16.26
N ARG A 292 -11.05 -9.13 16.09
CA ARG A 292 -10.99 -7.74 15.62
C ARG A 292 -10.36 -6.85 16.68
N LEU A 293 -9.68 -5.81 16.22
CA LEU A 293 -9.23 -4.72 17.07
C LEU A 293 -10.42 -4.00 17.68
N ALA A 294 -10.42 -3.85 19.00
CA ALA A 294 -11.48 -3.17 19.76
C ALA A 294 -10.98 -1.82 20.33
N ALA A 295 -11.89 -0.91 20.65
CA ALA A 295 -11.55 0.41 21.21
C ALA A 295 -10.72 0.29 22.49
N ALA A 296 -11.07 -0.61 23.40
CA ALA A 296 -10.29 -0.83 24.63
C ALA A 296 -8.85 -1.25 24.38
N GLU A 297 -8.57 -1.93 23.26
CA GLU A 297 -7.19 -2.31 22.89
C GLU A 297 -6.42 -1.11 22.32
N ILE A 298 -7.09 -0.25 21.55
CA ILE A 298 -6.52 1.02 21.08
C ILE A 298 -6.16 1.88 22.26
N GLU A 299 -7.07 2.07 23.21
CA GLU A 299 -6.82 2.82 24.45
C GLU A 299 -5.64 2.24 25.22
N LYS A 300 -5.57 0.92 25.38
CA LYS A 300 -4.46 0.25 26.06
C LYS A 300 -3.13 0.47 25.36
N LEU A 301 -3.07 0.41 24.02
CA LEU A 301 -1.86 0.66 23.23
C LEU A 301 -1.38 2.12 23.37
N LEU A 302 -2.30 3.06 23.55
CA LEU A 302 -2.02 4.49 23.67
C LEU A 302 -1.72 4.93 25.13
N GLN A 303 -2.06 4.14 26.17
CA GLN A 303 -1.89 4.49 27.58
C GLN A 303 -0.45 4.88 27.94
N ARG A 304 0.52 4.03 27.57
CA ARG A 304 1.94 4.29 27.88
C ARG A 304 2.48 5.52 27.14
N PRO A 305 2.30 5.67 25.81
CA PRO A 305 2.67 6.88 25.09
C PRO A 305 2.04 8.15 25.67
N LEU A 306 0.77 8.09 26.06
CA LEU A 306 0.06 9.23 26.68
C LEU A 306 0.62 9.62 28.05
N ALA A 307 1.05 8.66 28.85
CA ALA A 307 1.69 8.91 30.15
C ALA A 307 3.03 9.64 30.00
N GLU A 308 3.72 9.50 28.85
CA GLU A 308 4.96 10.20 28.53
C GLU A 308 4.73 11.60 27.91
N GLY A 309 3.48 11.97 27.64
CA GLY A 309 3.04 13.29 27.17
C GLY A 309 2.41 13.30 25.77
N LYS A 310 1.21 13.86 25.67
CA LYS A 310 0.45 13.94 24.41
C LYS A 310 1.22 14.56 23.23
N PRO A 311 1.97 15.67 23.38
CA PRO A 311 2.70 16.28 22.28
C PRO A 311 3.81 15.42 21.70
N SER A 312 4.29 14.43 22.46
CA SER A 312 5.37 13.52 22.04
C SER A 312 4.86 12.24 21.31
N LEU A 313 3.54 12.12 21.14
CA LEU A 313 2.89 11.00 20.47
C LEU A 313 2.37 11.43 19.09
N LEU A 314 2.67 10.62 18.07
CA LEU A 314 2.04 10.69 16.75
C LEU A 314 1.23 9.41 16.51
N VAL A 315 0.00 9.55 16.06
CA VAL A 315 -0.82 8.43 15.58
C VAL A 315 -0.86 8.45 14.05
N LEU A 316 -0.49 7.33 13.42
CA LEU A 316 -0.55 7.13 11.98
C LEU A 316 -1.70 6.19 11.63
N LEU A 317 -2.52 6.56 10.66
CA LEU A 317 -3.68 5.79 10.20
C LEU A 317 -3.58 5.51 8.70
N CYS A 318 -3.87 4.26 8.32
CA CYS A 318 -4.07 3.94 6.91
C CYS A 318 -4.99 2.72 6.75
N GLY A 319 -6.07 2.89 5.98
CA GLY A 319 -7.06 1.83 5.76
C GLY A 319 -8.30 2.34 5.07
N THR A 320 -9.38 1.56 5.14
CA THR A 320 -10.69 2.02 4.65
C THR A 320 -11.24 3.14 5.51
N GLU A 321 -12.11 3.98 4.96
CA GLU A 321 -12.74 5.08 5.67
C GLU A 321 -13.40 4.62 6.97
N THR A 322 -14.15 3.50 6.94
CA THR A 322 -14.77 2.92 8.14
C THR A 322 -13.74 2.55 9.21
N PHE A 323 -12.59 2.01 8.81
CA PHE A 323 -11.52 1.65 9.74
C PHE A 323 -10.86 2.89 10.34
N THR A 324 -10.49 3.86 9.51
CA THR A 324 -9.84 5.09 9.98
C THR A 324 -10.77 5.93 10.86
N SER A 325 -12.05 6.04 10.51
CA SER A 325 -13.05 6.74 11.34
C SER A 325 -13.25 6.06 12.70
N PHE A 326 -13.27 4.72 12.76
CA PHE A 326 -13.32 3.98 14.00
C PHE A 326 -12.13 4.29 14.92
N ILE A 327 -10.90 4.30 14.38
CA ILE A 327 -9.71 4.65 15.17
C ILE A 327 -9.74 6.12 15.59
N LYS A 328 -10.06 7.03 14.66
CA LYS A 328 -10.15 8.49 14.93
C LYS A 328 -11.09 8.78 16.08
N SER A 329 -12.26 8.16 16.14
CA SER A 329 -13.21 8.37 17.22
C SER A 329 -12.65 8.05 18.61
N THR A 330 -11.72 7.08 18.70
CA THR A 330 -11.04 6.74 19.97
C THR A 330 -9.90 7.72 20.25
N VAL A 331 -9.12 8.11 19.23
CA VAL A 331 -8.03 9.08 19.33
C VAL A 331 -8.54 10.45 19.77
N GLU A 332 -9.67 10.90 19.22
CA GLU A 332 -10.35 12.15 19.59
C GLU A 332 -10.84 12.14 21.05
N LYS A 333 -11.42 11.04 21.52
CA LYS A 333 -11.83 10.88 22.93
C LYS A 333 -10.64 11.00 23.91
N LEU A 334 -9.45 10.60 23.46
CA LEU A 334 -8.21 10.72 24.23
C LEU A 334 -7.54 12.08 24.05
N GLU A 335 -8.14 12.98 23.28
CA GLU A 335 -7.64 14.34 22.97
C GLU A 335 -6.19 14.32 22.40
N ILE A 336 -5.91 13.39 21.47
CA ILE A 336 -4.63 13.30 20.78
C ILE A 336 -4.70 14.14 19.52
N GLU A 337 -3.93 15.22 19.46
CA GLU A 337 -3.92 16.18 18.34
C GLU A 337 -3.07 15.73 17.16
N ASN A 338 -1.92 15.07 17.44
CA ASN A 338 -0.99 14.64 16.38
C ASN A 338 -1.48 13.31 15.77
N CYS A 339 -2.37 13.39 14.80
CA CYS A 339 -2.90 12.25 14.06
C CYS A 339 -2.80 12.53 12.56
N TYR A 340 -2.14 11.63 11.82
CA TYR A 340 -2.02 11.71 10.36
C TYR A 340 -2.68 10.50 9.70
N THR A 341 -3.43 10.74 8.62
CA THR A 341 -4.06 9.69 7.80
C THR A 341 -3.49 9.74 6.39
N PHE A 342 -2.89 8.62 5.97
CA PHE A 342 -2.40 8.44 4.61
C PHE A 342 -3.53 8.27 3.60
#